data_514e0706234c8d6b737af3b3f6856107
#
_entry.id   514e0706234c8d6b737af3b3f6856107
#
_cell.length_a   1.000
_cell.length_b   1.000
_cell.length_c   1.000
_cell.angle_alpha   90.00
_cell.angle_beta   90.00
_cell.angle_gamma   90.00
#
_symmetry.space_group_name_H-M   'P 1'
#
loop_
_entity.id
_entity.type
_entity.pdbx_description
1 polymer ?
#
loop_
_entity_poly.entity_id
_entity_poly.type
_entity_poly.pdbx_seq_one_letter_code
_entity_poly.pdbx_strand_id
1 'polypeptide(L)'
;MFILKSPAFQSGGLIPSKYAEKNIVSPPLAWENSPKGTESFAIAVTDPDLPSEFGFPRVFAHWLIYNIPSYIDGLEEGVSPGGVLPNGAKELNNDYVTFGIPGYGKGYGGPWPPDASHRYVFTLYAIKSSQIDIPESADITSFGQFIIPLTILTTTLIGHYGPAVDKLPS
;
A
#
# COMPACT_ATOMS: atom_id res chain seq x y z
N MET A 1 9.06 16.46 10.90
CA MET A 1 8.20 15.27 11.07
C MET A 1 8.12 14.52 9.75
N PHE A 2 8.36 13.22 9.79
CA PHE A 2 8.25 12.34 8.63
C PHE A 2 6.76 12.18 8.26
N ILE A 3 6.40 12.52 7.02
CA ILE A 3 5.00 12.61 6.60
C ILE A 3 4.81 11.92 5.25
N LEU A 4 3.77 11.09 5.15
CA LEU A 4 3.27 10.51 3.92
C LEU A 4 1.94 11.18 3.55
N LYS A 5 1.81 11.61 2.31
CA LYS A 5 0.58 12.23 1.80
C LYS A 5 0.33 11.84 0.36
N SER A 6 -0.88 12.09 -0.13
CA SER A 6 -1.25 11.91 -1.53
C SER A 6 -1.81 13.21 -2.10
N PRO A 7 -1.41 13.59 -3.33
CA PRO A 7 -2.08 14.69 -4.04
C PRO A 7 -3.54 14.38 -4.39
N ALA A 8 -3.94 13.09 -4.37
CA ALA A 8 -5.25 12.66 -4.82
C ALA A 8 -6.32 12.63 -3.72
N PHE A 9 -5.90 12.50 -2.44
CA PHE A 9 -6.83 12.50 -1.31
C PHE A 9 -6.15 12.94 -0.03
N GLN A 10 -6.93 13.50 0.89
CA GLN A 10 -6.43 13.95 2.19
C GLN A 10 -6.44 12.80 3.20
N SER A 11 -5.58 12.88 4.21
CA SER A 11 -5.59 11.93 5.33
C SER A 11 -6.97 11.92 6.00
N GLY A 12 -7.53 10.73 6.15
CA GLY A 12 -8.89 10.54 6.64
C GLY A 12 -9.99 10.76 5.62
N GLY A 13 -9.63 11.16 4.38
CA GLY A 13 -10.59 11.42 3.32
C GLY A 13 -10.90 10.21 2.47
N LEU A 14 -11.71 10.42 1.44
CA LEU A 14 -12.13 9.37 0.52
C LEU A 14 -11.08 9.15 -0.56
N ILE A 15 -10.80 7.88 -0.83
CA ILE A 15 -9.97 7.50 -1.97
C ILE A 15 -10.84 7.60 -3.23
N PRO A 16 -10.42 8.35 -4.25
CA PRO A 16 -11.19 8.44 -5.49
C PRO A 16 -11.36 7.08 -6.17
N SER A 17 -12.52 6.87 -6.77
CA SER A 17 -12.86 5.62 -7.46
C SER A 17 -11.90 5.26 -8.60
N LYS A 18 -11.17 6.23 -9.11
CA LYS A 18 -10.12 6.04 -10.09
C LYS A 18 -9.08 5.00 -9.66
N TYR A 19 -8.86 4.85 -8.34
CA TYR A 19 -7.86 3.96 -7.75
C TYR A 19 -8.49 2.71 -7.13
N ALA A 20 -9.76 2.45 -7.41
CA ALA A 20 -10.54 1.43 -6.71
C ALA A 20 -11.29 0.53 -7.68
N GLU A 21 -11.79 -0.58 -7.16
CA GLU A 21 -12.60 -1.56 -7.87
C GLU A 21 -11.85 -2.10 -9.08
N LYS A 22 -12.49 -2.13 -10.25
CA LYS A 22 -11.89 -2.62 -11.48
C LYS A 22 -10.81 -1.70 -12.05
N ASN A 23 -10.69 -0.49 -11.53
CA ASN A 23 -9.68 0.48 -11.94
C ASN A 23 -8.39 0.20 -11.18
N ILE A 24 -7.51 -0.61 -11.75
CA ILE A 24 -6.27 -1.02 -11.10
C ILE A 24 -5.19 0.01 -11.44
N VAL A 25 -5.20 1.13 -10.70
CA VAL A 25 -4.27 2.25 -10.87
C VAL A 25 -3.83 2.70 -9.50
N SER A 26 -2.53 2.64 -9.21
CA SER A 26 -2.02 3.09 -7.91
C SER A 26 -2.12 4.62 -7.79
N PRO A 27 -2.48 5.14 -6.61
CA PRO A 27 -2.55 6.58 -6.40
C PRO A 27 -1.16 7.21 -6.33
N PRO A 28 -1.05 8.50 -6.65
CA PRO A 28 0.18 9.23 -6.44
C PRO A 28 0.44 9.41 -4.94
N LEU A 29 1.70 9.29 -4.54
CA LEU A 29 2.13 9.45 -3.15
C LEU A 29 3.33 10.38 -3.09
N ALA A 30 3.46 11.11 -1.99
CA ALA A 30 4.60 11.97 -1.73
C ALA A 30 4.95 11.89 -0.25
N TRP A 31 6.24 12.00 0.05
CA TRP A 31 6.69 12.04 1.44
C TRP A 31 7.83 13.01 1.62
N GLU A 32 8.01 13.44 2.86
CA GLU A 32 9.02 14.42 3.21
C GLU A 32 9.55 14.17 4.61
N ASN A 33 10.71 14.74 4.88
CA ASN A 33 11.39 14.69 6.18
C ASN A 33 11.73 13.27 6.63
N SER A 34 12.27 12.47 5.71
CA SER A 34 12.76 11.14 6.05
C SER A 34 13.83 11.22 7.13
N PRO A 35 13.86 10.26 8.07
CA PRO A 35 14.83 10.29 9.15
C PRO A 35 16.25 10.10 8.64
N LYS A 36 17.22 10.65 9.39
CA LYS A 36 18.64 10.45 9.11
C LYS A 36 18.97 8.95 9.13
N GLY A 37 19.77 8.53 8.17
CA GLY A 37 20.17 7.11 8.05
C GLY A 37 19.26 6.29 7.15
N THR A 38 18.25 6.90 6.55
CA THR A 38 17.40 6.20 5.59
C THR A 38 18.20 5.86 4.34
N GLU A 39 18.21 4.58 3.98
CA GLU A 39 18.88 4.08 2.78
C GLU A 39 17.90 3.55 1.73
N SER A 40 16.67 3.21 2.13
CA SER A 40 15.58 2.85 1.22
C SER A 40 14.24 3.03 1.90
N PHE A 41 13.17 2.90 1.10
CA PHE A 41 11.80 2.94 1.61
C PHE A 41 11.03 1.70 1.17
N ALA A 42 9.99 1.39 1.93
CA ALA A 42 8.98 0.41 1.57
C ALA A 42 7.60 0.96 1.89
N ILE A 43 6.57 0.46 1.17
CA ILE A 43 5.18 0.83 1.42
C ILE A 43 4.34 -0.43 1.49
N ALA A 44 3.46 -0.49 2.48
CA ALA A 44 2.40 -1.48 2.55
C ALA A 44 1.05 -0.77 2.59
N VAL A 45 0.13 -1.19 1.74
CA VAL A 45 -1.26 -0.71 1.76
C VAL A 45 -2.13 -1.85 2.24
N THR A 46 -2.81 -1.65 3.37
CA THR A 46 -3.55 -2.71 4.04
C THR A 46 -4.97 -2.28 4.39
N ASP A 47 -5.88 -3.27 4.41
CA ASP A 47 -7.26 -3.11 4.88
C ASP A 47 -7.42 -3.91 6.17
N PRO A 48 -7.55 -3.23 7.34
CA PRO A 48 -7.75 -3.91 8.62
C PRO A 48 -9.22 -4.18 8.93
N ASP A 49 -10.14 -3.77 8.07
CA ASP A 49 -11.58 -3.74 8.35
C ASP A 49 -12.38 -4.85 7.69
N LEU A 50 -11.73 -5.80 7.02
CA LEU A 50 -12.44 -6.94 6.45
C LEU A 50 -13.13 -7.74 7.55
N PRO A 51 -14.43 -8.06 7.39
CA PRO A 51 -15.15 -8.88 8.37
C PRO A 51 -14.52 -10.26 8.52
N SER A 52 -14.48 -10.75 9.76
CA SER A 52 -13.92 -12.07 10.09
C SER A 52 -14.62 -13.22 9.36
N GLU A 53 -15.87 -13.05 8.98
CA GLU A 53 -16.67 -14.03 8.25
C GLU A 53 -16.13 -14.33 6.85
N PHE A 54 -15.30 -13.46 6.29
CA PHE A 54 -14.61 -13.74 5.02
C PHE A 54 -13.38 -14.64 5.18
N GLY A 55 -13.03 -15.01 6.42
CA GLY A 55 -12.00 -16.01 6.67
C GLY A 55 -10.57 -15.53 6.52
N PHE A 56 -10.33 -14.24 6.44
CA PHE A 56 -8.96 -13.70 6.39
C PHE A 56 -8.37 -13.65 7.80
N PRO A 57 -7.24 -14.32 8.05
CA PRO A 57 -6.67 -14.41 9.39
C PRO A 57 -5.89 -13.17 9.81
N ARG A 58 -5.77 -12.19 8.95
CA ARG A 58 -4.95 -11.00 9.14
C ARG A 58 -5.47 -9.86 8.27
N VAL A 59 -4.83 -8.69 8.34
CA VAL A 59 -5.15 -7.59 7.43
C VAL A 59 -4.95 -8.02 5.96
N PHE A 60 -5.73 -7.44 5.08
CA PHE A 60 -5.64 -7.71 3.65
C PHE A 60 -4.62 -6.75 3.02
N ALA A 61 -3.63 -7.31 2.35
CA ALA A 61 -2.59 -6.53 1.69
C ALA A 61 -3.01 -6.17 0.25
N HIS A 62 -3.14 -4.88 -0.01
CA HIS A 62 -3.48 -4.34 -1.32
C HIS A 62 -2.25 -4.01 -2.17
N TRP A 63 -1.12 -3.69 -1.53
CA TRP A 63 0.11 -3.33 -2.22
C TRP A 63 1.30 -3.49 -1.28
N LEU A 64 2.34 -4.16 -1.74
CA LEU A 64 3.60 -4.33 -1.04
C LEU A 64 4.73 -3.99 -2.01
N ILE A 65 5.44 -2.90 -1.74
CA ILE A 65 6.57 -2.43 -2.55
C ILE A 65 7.74 -2.10 -1.63
N TYR A 66 8.95 -2.45 -2.03
CA TYR A 66 10.15 -2.26 -1.23
C TYR A 66 11.37 -1.96 -2.10
N ASN A 67 12.50 -1.68 -1.48
CA ASN A 67 13.73 -1.25 -2.15
C ASN A 67 13.52 0.02 -3.00
N ILE A 68 12.69 0.94 -2.51
CA ILE A 68 12.55 2.26 -3.13
C ILE A 68 13.78 3.06 -2.74
N PRO A 69 14.57 3.60 -3.70
CA PRO A 69 15.80 4.32 -3.38
C PRO A 69 15.58 5.52 -2.46
N SER A 70 16.56 5.80 -1.61
CA SER A 70 16.47 6.87 -0.60
C SER A 70 16.33 8.28 -1.18
N TYR A 71 16.74 8.49 -2.44
CA TYR A 71 16.60 9.78 -3.12
C TYR A 71 15.21 10.00 -3.73
N ILE A 72 14.33 9.00 -3.66
CA ILE A 72 12.95 9.09 -4.14
C ILE A 72 12.09 9.65 -2.99
N ASP A 73 11.25 10.64 -3.28
CA ASP A 73 10.36 11.27 -2.31
C ASP A 73 8.88 11.18 -2.70
N GLY A 74 8.55 10.29 -3.61
CA GLY A 74 7.17 10.06 -4.03
C GLY A 74 7.08 9.01 -5.12
N LEU A 75 5.85 8.60 -5.40
CA LEU A 75 5.50 7.71 -6.49
C LEU A 75 4.44 8.40 -7.34
N GLU A 76 4.62 8.37 -8.66
CA GLU A 76 3.63 8.92 -9.57
C GLU A 76 2.39 8.02 -9.64
N GLU A 77 1.27 8.60 -10.02
CA GLU A 77 0.06 7.86 -10.30
C GLU A 77 0.32 6.76 -11.34
N GLY A 78 -0.17 5.56 -11.06
CA GLY A 78 -0.11 4.47 -12.02
C GLY A 78 1.25 3.78 -12.17
N VAL A 79 2.19 4.02 -11.25
CA VAL A 79 3.44 3.24 -11.28
C VAL A 79 3.19 1.74 -11.10
N SER A 80 2.06 1.36 -10.52
CA SER A 80 1.69 -0.05 -10.31
C SER A 80 0.20 -0.28 -10.55
N PRO A 81 -0.16 -1.42 -11.11
CA PRO A 81 0.69 -2.34 -11.86
C PRO A 81 0.97 -1.82 -13.27
N GLY A 82 2.00 -2.37 -13.91
CA GLY A 82 2.27 -2.11 -15.33
C GLY A 82 2.96 -0.80 -15.66
N GLY A 83 3.23 0.05 -14.67
CA GLY A 83 4.04 1.25 -14.85
C GLY A 83 5.53 1.00 -14.64
N VAL A 84 6.30 2.09 -14.53
CA VAL A 84 7.73 2.02 -14.30
C VAL A 84 8.01 2.31 -12.82
N LEU A 85 8.49 1.32 -12.11
CA LEU A 85 8.90 1.48 -10.71
C LEU A 85 10.22 2.26 -10.61
N PRO A 86 10.46 2.95 -9.47
CA PRO A 86 11.78 3.52 -9.21
C PRO A 86 12.88 2.45 -9.34
N ASN A 87 14.08 2.88 -9.73
CA ASN A 87 15.19 1.98 -9.97
C ASN A 87 15.49 1.07 -8.77
N GLY A 88 15.41 -0.23 -8.99
CA GLY A 88 15.66 -1.25 -7.97
C GLY A 88 14.47 -1.60 -7.09
N ALA A 89 13.37 -0.86 -7.16
CA ALA A 89 12.17 -1.17 -6.39
C ALA A 89 11.53 -2.47 -6.89
N LYS A 90 10.99 -3.24 -5.95
CA LYS A 90 10.34 -4.52 -6.21
C LYS A 90 8.98 -4.57 -5.55
N GLU A 91 8.10 -5.37 -6.12
CA GLU A 91 6.76 -5.59 -5.58
C GLU A 91 6.55 -7.07 -5.27
N LEU A 92 5.69 -7.34 -4.29
CA LEU A 92 5.19 -8.67 -4.00
C LEU A 92 3.75 -8.79 -4.50
N ASN A 93 3.22 -10.01 -4.47
CA ASN A 93 1.81 -10.24 -4.74
C ASN A 93 0.96 -9.56 -3.66
N ASN A 94 -0.13 -8.93 -4.09
CA ASN A 94 -1.18 -8.50 -3.17
C ASN A 94 -2.04 -9.71 -2.78
N ASP A 95 -2.96 -9.53 -1.83
CA ASP A 95 -3.76 -10.64 -1.34
C ASP A 95 -4.88 -11.06 -2.28
N TYR A 96 -5.24 -10.26 -3.26
CA TYR A 96 -6.10 -10.75 -4.33
C TYR A 96 -5.45 -11.93 -5.05
N VAL A 97 -4.16 -11.82 -5.35
CA VAL A 97 -3.39 -12.91 -5.97
C VAL A 97 -3.21 -14.07 -4.99
N THR A 98 -2.84 -13.77 -3.75
CA THR A 98 -2.58 -14.78 -2.72
C THR A 98 -3.80 -15.66 -2.48
N PHE A 99 -4.98 -15.07 -2.48
CA PHE A 99 -6.25 -15.80 -2.25
C PHE A 99 -6.94 -16.22 -3.54
N GLY A 100 -6.28 -16.11 -4.70
CA GLY A 100 -6.76 -16.65 -5.96
C GLY A 100 -7.92 -15.89 -6.60
N ILE A 101 -8.08 -14.60 -6.29
CA ILE A 101 -9.13 -13.78 -6.88
C ILE A 101 -8.71 -13.40 -8.30
N PRO A 102 -9.52 -13.74 -9.33
CA PRO A 102 -9.12 -13.50 -10.72
C PRO A 102 -9.11 -12.02 -11.07
N GLY A 103 -8.31 -11.66 -12.08
CA GLY A 103 -8.23 -10.29 -12.59
C GLY A 103 -7.13 -9.45 -11.96
N TYR A 104 -6.33 -10.02 -11.05
CA TYR A 104 -5.26 -9.29 -10.36
C TYR A 104 -3.91 -9.95 -10.61
N GLY A 105 -2.88 -9.11 -10.66
CA GLY A 105 -1.48 -9.51 -10.74
C GLY A 105 -0.66 -8.87 -9.63
N LYS A 106 0.65 -9.08 -9.67
CA LYS A 106 1.60 -8.50 -8.73
C LYS A 106 1.47 -6.97 -8.70
N GLY A 107 1.61 -6.38 -7.52
CA GLY A 107 1.57 -4.94 -7.33
C GLY A 107 0.26 -4.45 -6.73
N TYR A 108 -0.14 -3.27 -7.12
CA TYR A 108 -1.32 -2.61 -6.56
C TYR A 108 -2.62 -3.31 -6.98
N GLY A 109 -3.47 -3.58 -5.98
CA GLY A 109 -4.86 -3.97 -6.17
C GLY A 109 -5.73 -3.07 -5.32
N GLY A 110 -6.62 -2.30 -5.94
CA GLY A 110 -7.36 -1.24 -5.27
C GLY A 110 -8.43 -1.71 -4.29
N PRO A 111 -8.96 -0.76 -3.51
CA PRO A 111 -10.08 -1.02 -2.62
C PRO A 111 -11.31 -1.55 -3.38
N TRP A 112 -11.92 -2.58 -2.82
CA TRP A 112 -13.22 -3.06 -3.29
C TRP A 112 -13.96 -3.76 -2.16
N PRO A 113 -14.32 -3.03 -1.10
CA PRO A 113 -14.96 -3.65 0.06
C PRO A 113 -16.39 -4.07 -0.29
N PRO A 114 -16.79 -5.30 0.09
CA PRO A 114 -18.10 -5.82 -0.31
C PRO A 114 -19.26 -5.35 0.55
N ASP A 115 -19.00 -4.86 1.73
CA ASP A 115 -20.00 -4.63 2.78
C ASP A 115 -20.22 -3.17 3.14
N ALA A 116 -19.15 -2.43 3.43
CA ALA A 116 -19.21 -1.08 3.97
C ALA A 116 -17.95 -0.31 3.62
N SER A 117 -17.86 0.93 4.08
CA SER A 117 -16.63 1.71 3.95
C SER A 117 -15.54 1.12 4.86
N HIS A 118 -14.37 0.86 4.29
CA HIS A 118 -13.20 0.39 5.03
C HIS A 118 -12.12 1.46 5.05
N ARG A 119 -11.22 1.33 6.04
CA ARG A 119 -9.98 2.10 6.07
C ARG A 119 -8.94 1.39 5.20
N TYR A 120 -8.16 2.18 4.49
CA TYR A 120 -7.00 1.70 3.74
C TYR A 120 -5.79 2.42 4.27
N VAL A 121 -4.91 1.67 4.93
CA VAL A 121 -3.75 2.21 5.65
C VAL A 121 -2.53 2.09 4.75
N PHE A 122 -2.00 3.24 4.35
CA PHE A 122 -0.75 3.34 3.61
C PHE A 122 0.36 3.57 4.63
N THR A 123 1.24 2.61 4.80
CA THR A 123 2.37 2.71 5.73
C THR A 123 3.66 2.84 4.94
N LEU A 124 4.39 3.91 5.19
CA LEU A 124 5.72 4.16 4.62
C LEU A 124 6.77 3.83 5.68
N TYR A 125 7.71 2.98 5.32
CA TYR A 125 8.81 2.55 6.17
C TYR A 125 10.10 3.20 5.69
N ALA A 126 10.80 3.91 6.56
CA ALA A 126 12.16 4.38 6.32
C ALA A 126 13.14 3.32 6.82
N ILE A 127 13.96 2.80 5.95
CA ILE A 127 14.74 1.59 6.18
C ILE A 127 16.24 1.88 6.15
N LYS A 128 16.99 1.29 7.07
CA LYS A 128 18.44 1.49 7.21
C LYS A 128 19.29 0.55 6.36
N SER A 129 18.70 -0.05 5.34
CA SER A 129 19.38 -0.87 4.34
C SER A 129 18.98 -0.42 2.95
N SER A 130 19.92 -0.37 2.02
CA SER A 130 19.64 0.04 0.64
C SER A 130 18.92 -1.03 -0.15
N GLN A 131 19.05 -2.29 0.27
CA GLN A 131 18.46 -3.42 -0.44
C GLN A 131 18.12 -4.53 0.54
N ILE A 132 16.93 -5.10 0.38
CA ILE A 132 16.46 -6.24 1.15
C ILE A 132 16.01 -7.30 0.16
N ASP A 133 16.40 -8.55 0.40
CA ASP A 133 15.99 -9.68 -0.41
C ASP A 133 14.80 -10.36 0.25
N ILE A 134 13.63 -10.24 -0.35
CA ILE A 134 12.40 -10.86 0.12
C ILE A 134 11.96 -11.90 -0.92
N PRO A 135 11.66 -13.15 -0.51
CA PRO A 135 11.15 -14.15 -1.45
C PRO A 135 9.89 -13.69 -2.18
N GLU A 136 9.78 -14.00 -3.46
CA GLU A 136 8.61 -13.60 -4.27
C GLU A 136 7.30 -14.18 -3.73
N SER A 137 7.36 -15.29 -3.03
CA SER A 137 6.19 -15.94 -2.42
C SER A 137 5.77 -15.32 -1.09
N ALA A 138 6.49 -14.31 -0.60
CA ALA A 138 6.18 -13.68 0.69
C ALA A 138 4.83 -12.98 0.67
N ASP A 139 4.12 -13.08 1.79
CA ASP A 139 2.90 -12.31 2.06
C ASP A 139 3.20 -11.14 3.00
N ILE A 140 2.16 -10.45 3.47
CA ILE A 140 2.32 -9.32 4.39
C ILE A 140 3.03 -9.71 5.69
N THR A 141 2.81 -10.92 6.18
CA THR A 141 3.46 -11.40 7.41
C THR A 141 4.96 -11.53 7.21
N SER A 142 5.37 -12.21 6.13
CA SER A 142 6.78 -12.37 5.79
C SER A 142 7.43 -11.03 5.44
N PHE A 143 6.72 -10.18 4.71
CA PHE A 143 7.16 -8.82 4.40
C PHE A 143 7.53 -8.07 5.69
N GLY A 144 6.66 -8.10 6.69
CA GLY A 144 6.90 -7.48 7.99
C GLY A 144 8.15 -8.05 8.68
N GLN A 145 8.36 -9.35 8.61
CA GLN A 145 9.53 -10.00 9.21
C GLN A 145 10.85 -9.51 8.61
N PHE A 146 10.87 -9.17 7.31
CA PHE A 146 12.06 -8.63 6.65
C PHE A 146 12.21 -7.14 6.83
N ILE A 147 11.11 -6.39 6.85
CA ILE A 147 11.11 -4.93 6.81
C ILE A 147 11.24 -4.33 8.22
N ILE A 148 10.45 -4.81 9.18
CA ILE A 148 10.35 -4.18 10.52
C ILE A 148 11.70 -4.14 11.25
N PRO A 149 12.53 -5.20 11.28
CA PRO A 149 13.81 -5.14 11.99
C PRO A 149 14.79 -4.09 11.45
N LEU A 150 14.61 -3.66 10.20
CA LEU A 150 15.50 -2.69 9.55
C LEU A 150 14.85 -1.30 9.46
N THR A 151 13.69 -1.12 10.03
CA THR A 151 12.94 0.14 9.97
C THR A 151 13.42 1.10 11.05
N ILE A 152 13.72 2.34 10.62
CA ILE A 152 14.08 3.43 11.51
C ILE A 152 12.82 4.10 12.05
N LEU A 153 11.88 4.40 11.16
CA LEU A 153 10.66 5.14 11.49
C LEU A 153 9.60 4.83 10.45
N THR A 154 8.34 4.93 10.84
CA THR A 154 7.20 4.79 9.93
C THR A 154 6.32 6.02 9.98
N THR A 155 5.56 6.23 8.90
CA THR A 155 4.48 7.21 8.85
C THR A 155 3.32 6.62 8.05
N THR A 156 2.11 7.03 8.37
CA THR A 156 0.90 6.47 7.74
C THR A 156 0.04 7.55 7.12
N LEU A 157 -0.67 7.15 6.07
CA LEU A 157 -1.75 7.89 5.46
C LEU A 157 -2.95 6.97 5.41
N ILE A 158 -4.11 7.43 5.89
CA ILE A 158 -5.32 6.61 5.89
C ILE A 158 -6.34 7.23 4.96
N GLY A 159 -6.82 6.42 4.00
CA GLY A 159 -7.96 6.77 3.16
C GLY A 159 -9.13 5.85 3.41
N HIS A 160 -10.32 6.28 3.04
CA HIS A 160 -11.54 5.50 3.15
C HIS A 160 -12.12 5.22 1.77
N TYR A 161 -12.73 4.08 1.61
CA TYR A 161 -13.46 3.73 0.41
C TYR A 161 -14.52 2.68 0.71
N GLY A 162 -15.65 2.77 0.03
CA GLY A 162 -16.66 1.72 0.11
C GLY A 162 -18.01 2.17 -0.43
N PRO A 163 -18.89 1.20 -0.75
CA PRO A 163 -20.19 1.49 -1.38
C PRO A 163 -21.14 2.25 -0.48
N ALA A 164 -20.95 2.20 0.83
CA ALA A 164 -21.86 2.82 1.77
C ALA A 164 -21.83 4.35 1.75
N VAL A 165 -20.72 4.95 1.30
CA VAL A 165 -20.55 6.40 1.27
C VAL A 165 -21.47 7.05 0.24
N ASP A 166 -21.61 6.41 -0.93
CA ASP A 166 -22.44 6.92 -2.02
C ASP A 166 -23.92 6.55 -1.88
N LYS A 167 -24.24 5.69 -0.91
CA LYS A 167 -25.59 5.15 -0.72
C LYS A 167 -26.24 5.59 0.57
N LEU A 168 -25.59 6.45 1.34
CA LEU A 168 -26.20 6.99 2.54
C LEU A 168 -27.39 7.88 2.15
N PRO A 169 -28.54 7.69 2.79
CA PRO A 169 -29.68 8.58 2.52
C PRO A 169 -29.28 10.01 2.83
N SER A 170 -29.61 10.88 1.91
CA SER A 170 -29.40 12.32 2.05
C SER A 170 -30.28 12.90 3.16
#